data_8ad3b3f20c5b365c97ea178cb4d252a3
#
_entry.id   8ad3b3f20c5b365c97ea178cb4d252a3
#
_cell.length_a   1.000
_cell.length_b   1.000
_cell.length_c   1.000
_cell.angle_alpha   90.00
_cell.angle_beta   90.00
_cell.angle_gamma   90.00
#
_symmetry.space_group_name_H-M   'P 1'
#
loop_
_entity.id
_entity.type
_entity.pdbx_description
1 polymer ?
#
loop_
_entity_poly.entity_id
_entity_poly.type
_entity_poly.pdbx_seq_one_letter_code
_entity_poly.pdbx_strand_id
1 'polypeptide(L)'
;MKIARIDTQSVKVPYTFGGDHKGEGLRTWTTNNILLVRVETDNGIVGWGEAFCYACTDAVRAAVHNMVAPIAIGQDARDIAKLSYDLQQKLHLFGRYGITIFALSGLDIALWDIAGKAAGLPLHRLLGGAGRERLPAYASLLKYRDPEKVAARTKQAVEEGYRHIKLHETEEPEVKAARLAAGNDVAIMVDTNCPWMPEQARHMTLKLRQYDLHWLEEPIFPPEDFAAIARLRAGTGVPMAAGENNCTSFQFRDMFAANAVDYAQPSVTKVGGVTEFQKVANLADAAGVSLMPHSPYFGPGFLATLHLLAARGGPGGMVERYHLDLEASLYGELVTPVDGGFAVPTGPGLGRDPDPDVLKTYGA
;
A
#
# COMPACT_ATOMS: atom_id res chain seq x y z
N MET A 1 14.80 17.84 19.61
CA MET A 1 15.16 17.18 18.34
C MET A 1 14.29 17.80 17.25
N LYS A 2 14.83 18.82 16.60
CA LYS A 2 14.08 19.59 15.61
C LYS A 2 14.34 19.07 14.20
N ILE A 3 13.34 19.12 13.33
CA ILE A 3 13.50 18.87 11.90
C ILE A 3 14.39 19.98 11.33
N ALA A 4 15.59 19.65 10.90
CA ALA A 4 16.55 20.57 10.32
C ALA A 4 16.41 20.69 8.80
N ARG A 5 16.12 19.56 8.13
CA ARG A 5 16.08 19.49 6.67
C ARG A 5 15.09 18.41 6.19
N ILE A 6 14.42 18.69 5.07
CA ILE A 6 13.57 17.76 4.34
C ILE A 6 13.97 17.80 2.88
N ASP A 7 14.39 16.65 2.36
CA ASP A 7 14.76 16.45 0.95
C ASP A 7 13.88 15.37 0.32
N THR A 8 13.85 15.34 -1.00
CA THR A 8 13.24 14.24 -1.75
C THR A 8 14.20 13.69 -2.78
N GLN A 9 14.15 12.38 -2.98
CA GLN A 9 14.87 11.71 -4.06
C GLN A 9 13.91 10.75 -4.77
N SER A 10 13.81 10.91 -6.09
CA SER A 10 13.08 9.96 -6.93
C SER A 10 14.02 8.80 -7.30
N VAL A 11 13.53 7.57 -7.21
CA VAL A 11 14.24 6.38 -7.64
C VAL A 11 13.38 5.67 -8.67
N LYS A 12 13.96 5.31 -9.83
CA LYS A 12 13.25 4.70 -10.97
C LYS A 12 13.93 3.39 -11.33
N VAL A 13 13.40 2.29 -10.82
CA VAL A 13 13.95 0.96 -11.07
C VAL A 13 13.18 0.27 -12.19
N PRO A 14 13.82 -0.15 -13.30
CA PRO A 14 13.18 -0.96 -14.32
C PRO A 14 12.68 -2.29 -13.75
N TYR A 15 11.60 -2.81 -14.35
CA TYR A 15 11.08 -4.12 -13.97
C TYR A 15 10.54 -4.88 -15.18
N THR A 16 10.43 -6.21 -15.02
CA THR A 16 9.69 -7.11 -15.91
C THR A 16 8.64 -7.89 -15.12
N PHE A 17 7.56 -8.29 -15.77
CA PHE A 17 6.50 -9.08 -15.13
C PHE A 17 5.95 -10.20 -16.04
N GLY A 18 6.59 -10.40 -17.21
CA GLY A 18 6.21 -11.41 -18.21
C GLY A 18 4.95 -11.07 -19.02
N GLY A 19 4.46 -9.84 -18.92
CA GLY A 19 3.40 -9.28 -19.74
C GLY A 19 3.89 -8.14 -20.63
N ASP A 20 2.95 -7.51 -21.34
CA ASP A 20 3.23 -6.32 -22.13
C ASP A 20 3.14 -5.08 -21.22
N HIS A 21 4.13 -4.19 -21.27
CA HIS A 21 4.13 -2.92 -20.53
C HIS A 21 3.10 -1.90 -21.06
N LYS A 22 1.96 -2.36 -21.54
CA LYS A 22 0.84 -1.51 -21.92
C LYS A 22 0.02 -1.22 -20.67
N GLY A 23 0.36 -0.12 -19.99
CA GLY A 23 -0.42 0.36 -18.86
C GLY A 23 -1.86 0.69 -19.23
N GLU A 24 -2.75 0.70 -18.28
CA GLU A 24 -4.04 1.37 -18.40
C GLU A 24 -3.83 2.87 -18.24
N GLY A 25 -4.42 3.66 -19.14
CA GLY A 25 -4.29 5.10 -19.14
C GLY A 25 -3.22 5.67 -20.07
N LEU A 26 -2.71 6.84 -19.72
CA LEU A 26 -1.90 7.68 -20.64
C LEU A 26 -0.41 7.25 -20.75
N ARG A 27 0.05 6.24 -20.01
CA ARG A 27 1.50 5.91 -19.94
C ARG A 27 1.75 4.40 -19.90
N THR A 28 2.81 3.98 -20.56
CA THR A 28 3.40 2.65 -20.42
C THR A 28 4.28 2.64 -19.17
N TRP A 29 4.03 1.74 -18.22
CA TRP A 29 4.82 1.62 -17.00
C TRP A 29 5.95 0.62 -17.22
N THR A 30 7.17 1.12 -17.29
CA THR A 30 8.38 0.30 -17.46
C THR A 30 9.32 0.37 -16.25
N THR A 31 9.03 1.29 -15.33
CA THR A 31 9.82 1.51 -14.12
C THR A 31 8.91 1.57 -12.89
N ASN A 32 9.38 0.97 -11.79
CA ASN A 32 8.83 1.21 -10.47
C ASN A 32 9.39 2.54 -9.95
N ASN A 33 8.51 3.52 -9.76
CA ASN A 33 8.87 4.87 -9.31
C ASN A 33 8.64 4.98 -7.80
N ILE A 34 9.69 5.35 -7.06
CA ILE A 34 9.66 5.56 -5.62
C ILE A 34 10.06 7.01 -5.34
N LEU A 35 9.24 7.77 -4.62
CA LEU A 35 9.59 9.09 -4.13
C LEU A 35 9.95 9.01 -2.65
N LEU A 36 11.24 8.98 -2.38
CA LEU A 36 11.78 9.01 -1.03
C LEU A 36 11.66 10.42 -0.43
N VAL A 37 11.29 10.47 0.84
CA VAL A 37 11.31 11.67 1.67
C VAL A 37 12.36 11.45 2.76
N ARG A 38 13.46 12.19 2.69
CA ARG A 38 14.56 12.17 3.66
C ARG A 38 14.39 13.32 4.65
N VAL A 39 14.31 12.99 5.91
CA VAL A 39 14.20 13.97 6.99
C VAL A 39 15.43 13.88 7.88
N GLU A 40 16.10 15.02 8.12
CA GLU A 40 17.26 15.11 9.00
C GLU A 40 16.94 16.03 10.19
N THR A 41 17.33 15.60 11.36
CA THR A 41 17.15 16.35 12.61
C THR A 41 18.41 17.13 12.98
N ASP A 42 18.27 18.14 13.85
CA ASP A 42 19.36 18.98 14.33
C ASP A 42 20.44 18.24 15.14
N ASN A 43 20.16 17.01 15.58
CA ASN A 43 21.12 16.10 16.22
C ASN A 43 21.64 14.98 15.30
N GLY A 44 21.40 15.09 13.99
CA GLY A 44 21.98 14.21 12.97
C GLY A 44 21.25 12.88 12.71
N ILE A 45 20.10 12.63 13.34
CA ILE A 45 19.30 11.43 13.01
C ILE A 45 18.60 11.67 11.68
N VAL A 46 18.72 10.67 10.77
CA VAL A 46 18.07 10.69 9.47
C VAL A 46 16.98 9.62 9.43
N GLY A 47 15.78 10.03 9.02
CA GLY A 47 14.68 9.13 8.72
C GLY A 47 14.30 9.13 7.25
N TRP A 48 13.79 7.99 6.80
CA TRP A 48 13.34 7.78 5.44
C TRP A 48 11.84 7.46 5.38
N GLY A 49 11.15 8.14 4.49
CA GLY A 49 9.75 7.88 4.18
C GLY A 49 9.53 7.73 2.69
N GLU A 50 8.34 7.33 2.32
CA GLU A 50 7.90 7.19 0.93
C GLU A 50 6.57 7.90 0.75
N ALA A 51 6.50 8.78 -0.24
CA ALA A 51 5.27 9.39 -0.70
C ALA A 51 4.80 8.69 -1.99
N PHE A 52 3.52 8.30 -2.05
CA PHE A 52 2.97 7.72 -3.28
C PHE A 52 3.18 8.66 -4.46
N CYS A 53 3.71 8.14 -5.56
CA CYS A 53 4.10 9.02 -6.66
C CYS A 53 3.75 8.50 -8.07
N TYR A 54 3.75 7.21 -8.33
CA TYR A 54 3.54 6.59 -9.66
C TYR A 54 3.78 7.57 -10.83
N ALA A 55 2.70 8.04 -11.49
CA ALA A 55 2.79 9.00 -12.60
C ALA A 55 2.75 10.49 -12.17
N CYS A 56 2.72 10.79 -10.86
CA CYS A 56 2.59 12.15 -10.31
C CYS A 56 3.79 12.61 -9.47
N THR A 57 4.97 12.03 -9.71
CA THR A 57 6.21 12.26 -8.93
C THR A 57 6.51 13.75 -8.74
N ASP A 58 6.49 14.55 -9.80
CA ASP A 58 6.86 15.97 -9.71
C ASP A 58 5.83 16.79 -8.92
N ALA A 59 4.54 16.45 -9.04
CA ALA A 59 3.50 17.12 -8.28
C ALA A 59 3.63 16.81 -6.78
N VAL A 60 3.89 15.55 -6.41
CA VAL A 60 4.07 15.17 -5.00
C VAL A 60 5.37 15.74 -4.45
N ARG A 61 6.47 15.75 -5.22
CA ARG A 61 7.73 16.40 -4.86
C ARG A 61 7.51 17.89 -4.56
N ALA A 62 6.80 18.59 -5.45
CA ALA A 62 6.47 20.00 -5.25
C ALA A 62 5.61 20.21 -3.99
N ALA A 63 4.66 19.34 -3.70
CA ALA A 63 3.86 19.40 -2.48
C ALA A 63 4.72 19.18 -1.22
N VAL A 64 5.69 18.27 -1.23
CA VAL A 64 6.63 18.09 -0.13
C VAL A 64 7.42 19.38 0.10
N HIS A 65 8.03 19.95 -0.93
CA HIS A 65 8.95 21.11 -0.79
C HIS A 65 8.21 22.43 -0.54
N ASN A 66 7.08 22.67 -1.20
CA ASN A 66 6.42 23.97 -1.20
C ASN A 66 5.27 24.06 -0.18
N MET A 67 4.74 22.94 0.29
CA MET A 67 3.57 22.93 1.19
C MET A 67 3.91 22.31 2.56
N VAL A 68 4.53 21.13 2.58
CA VAL A 68 4.79 20.38 3.81
C VAL A 68 6.06 20.86 4.52
N ALA A 69 7.19 20.93 3.83
CA ALA A 69 8.49 21.28 4.41
C ALA A 69 8.51 22.66 5.08
N PRO A 70 7.93 23.75 4.52
CA PRO A 70 7.92 25.06 5.16
C PRO A 70 7.22 25.11 6.52
N ILE A 71 6.26 24.19 6.74
CA ILE A 71 5.52 24.07 8.00
C ILE A 71 6.25 23.16 8.99
N ALA A 72 6.90 22.12 8.49
CA ALA A 72 7.51 21.07 9.31
C ALA A 72 8.91 21.41 9.79
N ILE A 73 9.72 22.10 8.99
CA ILE A 73 11.09 22.48 9.37
C ILE A 73 11.05 23.35 10.63
N GLY A 74 11.94 23.05 11.59
CA GLY A 74 12.01 23.71 12.89
C GLY A 74 11.07 23.15 13.96
N GLN A 75 10.09 22.30 13.59
CA GLN A 75 9.21 21.63 14.55
C GLN A 75 9.95 20.47 15.25
N ASP A 76 9.44 20.04 16.40
CA ASP A 76 9.99 18.89 17.11
C ASP A 76 9.59 17.58 16.39
N ALA A 77 10.59 16.84 15.93
CA ALA A 77 10.38 15.57 15.24
C ALA A 77 9.73 14.47 16.12
N ARG A 78 9.66 14.67 17.44
CA ARG A 78 9.00 13.75 18.38
C ARG A 78 7.50 13.97 18.51
N ASP A 79 7.00 15.15 18.15
CA ASP A 79 5.58 15.51 18.22
C ASP A 79 4.83 15.09 16.94
N ILE A 80 4.98 13.82 16.52
CA ILE A 80 4.48 13.30 15.23
C ILE A 80 2.97 13.51 15.09
N ALA A 81 2.21 13.10 16.09
CA ALA A 81 0.74 13.19 16.05
C ALA A 81 0.25 14.63 15.94
N LYS A 82 0.90 15.55 16.69
CA LYS A 82 0.58 16.98 16.62
C LYS A 82 0.94 17.56 15.26
N LEU A 83 2.12 17.23 14.73
CA LEU A 83 2.56 17.73 13.43
C LEU A 83 1.67 17.23 12.30
N SER A 84 1.28 15.94 12.32
CA SER A 84 0.30 15.38 11.38
C SER A 84 -1.04 16.12 11.42
N TYR A 85 -1.54 16.43 12.62
CA TYR A 85 -2.77 17.22 12.79
C TYR A 85 -2.62 18.65 12.25
N ASP A 86 -1.58 19.34 12.67
CA ASP A 86 -1.32 20.75 12.28
C ASP A 86 -1.16 20.89 10.76
N LEU A 87 -0.46 19.95 10.11
CA LEU A 87 -0.28 19.93 8.66
C LEU A 87 -1.61 19.74 7.96
N GLN A 88 -2.42 18.76 8.37
CA GLN A 88 -3.74 18.54 7.78
C GLN A 88 -4.64 19.75 7.96
N GLN A 89 -4.57 20.43 9.13
CA GLN A 89 -5.35 21.63 9.40
C GLN A 89 -4.91 22.81 8.54
N LYS A 90 -3.60 23.09 8.49
CA LYS A 90 -3.07 24.22 7.73
C LYS A 90 -3.22 24.05 6.21
N LEU A 91 -3.16 22.82 5.74
CA LEU A 91 -3.25 22.49 4.31
C LEU A 91 -4.66 22.13 3.83
N HIS A 92 -5.70 22.26 4.68
CA HIS A 92 -7.05 21.82 4.35
C HIS A 92 -7.65 22.47 3.07
N LEU A 93 -7.26 23.72 2.76
CA LEU A 93 -7.70 24.42 1.54
C LEU A 93 -7.26 23.73 0.24
N PHE A 94 -6.17 22.97 0.29
CA PHE A 94 -5.62 22.25 -0.87
C PHE A 94 -6.18 20.83 -0.98
N GLY A 95 -7.15 20.48 -0.16
CA GLY A 95 -7.76 19.17 -0.07
C GLY A 95 -7.03 18.23 0.89
N ARG A 96 -7.80 17.36 1.53
CA ARG A 96 -7.28 16.30 2.41
C ARG A 96 -7.30 14.94 1.68
N TYR A 97 -6.94 14.98 0.40
CA TYR A 97 -6.92 13.85 -0.53
C TYR A 97 -5.71 13.95 -1.45
N GLY A 98 -5.35 12.81 -2.06
CA GLY A 98 -4.38 12.75 -3.14
C GLY A 98 -3.04 13.39 -2.78
N ILE A 99 -2.52 14.23 -3.65
CA ILE A 99 -1.16 14.78 -3.64
C ILE A 99 -0.78 15.39 -2.27
N THR A 100 -1.69 16.14 -1.63
CA THR A 100 -1.42 16.76 -0.33
C THR A 100 -1.17 15.70 0.75
N ILE A 101 -2.01 14.68 0.80
CA ILE A 101 -1.88 13.60 1.81
C ILE A 101 -0.76 12.63 1.45
N PHE A 102 -0.46 12.41 0.17
CA PHE A 102 0.70 11.61 -0.25
C PHE A 102 2.01 12.24 0.25
N ALA A 103 2.17 13.56 0.07
CA ALA A 103 3.33 14.30 0.57
C ALA A 103 3.45 14.23 2.10
N LEU A 104 2.33 14.36 2.80
CA LEU A 104 2.26 14.24 4.26
C LEU A 104 2.60 12.82 4.72
N SER A 105 2.14 11.79 4.00
CA SER A 105 2.45 10.39 4.31
C SER A 105 3.94 10.12 4.30
N GLY A 106 4.67 10.65 3.30
CA GLY A 106 6.12 10.51 3.22
C GLY A 106 6.85 11.14 4.41
N LEU A 107 6.44 12.33 4.84
CA LEU A 107 6.98 12.95 6.05
C LEU A 107 6.68 12.13 7.30
N ASP A 108 5.44 11.70 7.48
CA ASP A 108 5.01 10.94 8.67
C ASP A 108 5.77 9.63 8.82
N ILE A 109 5.94 8.86 7.73
CA ILE A 109 6.74 7.62 7.74
C ILE A 109 8.18 7.92 8.15
N ALA A 110 8.80 8.99 7.61
CA ALA A 110 10.17 9.37 7.96
C ALA A 110 10.31 9.77 9.45
N LEU A 111 9.32 10.43 10.01
CA LEU A 111 9.32 10.80 11.43
C LEU A 111 9.20 9.57 12.34
N TRP A 112 8.39 8.58 11.96
CA TRP A 112 8.31 7.33 12.70
C TRP A 112 9.59 6.49 12.58
N ASP A 113 10.30 6.56 11.44
CA ASP A 113 11.64 5.98 11.30
C ASP A 113 12.64 6.66 12.26
N ILE A 114 12.64 8.00 12.31
CA ILE A 114 13.44 8.78 13.29
C ILE A 114 13.11 8.36 14.73
N ALA A 115 11.85 8.24 15.07
CA ALA A 115 11.44 7.85 16.41
C ALA A 115 11.99 6.49 16.82
N GLY A 116 11.93 5.49 15.91
CA GLY A 116 12.51 4.17 16.12
C GLY A 116 14.03 4.21 16.27
N LYS A 117 14.72 4.94 15.40
CA LYS A 117 16.17 5.13 15.47
C LYS A 117 16.61 5.81 16.76
N ALA A 118 15.90 6.88 17.16
CA ALA A 118 16.18 7.59 18.41
C ALA A 118 15.98 6.73 19.66
N ALA A 119 15.00 5.80 19.62
CA ALA A 119 14.72 4.87 20.71
C ALA A 119 15.60 3.60 20.65
N GLY A 120 16.34 3.35 19.56
CA GLY A 120 17.07 2.11 19.34
C GLY A 120 16.15 0.89 19.14
N LEU A 121 14.89 1.09 18.73
CA LEU A 121 13.87 0.07 18.59
C LEU A 121 13.30 0.01 17.16
N PRO A 122 12.98 -1.20 16.66
CA PRO A 122 12.21 -1.31 15.42
C PRO A 122 10.80 -0.72 15.60
N LEU A 123 10.25 -0.15 14.54
CA LEU A 123 8.99 0.58 14.59
C LEU A 123 7.84 -0.24 15.19
N HIS A 124 7.70 -1.52 14.84
CA HIS A 124 6.63 -2.36 15.41
C HIS A 124 6.69 -2.47 16.94
N ARG A 125 7.87 -2.39 17.54
CA ARG A 125 8.03 -2.41 19.01
C ARG A 125 7.55 -1.11 19.64
N LEU A 126 7.83 0.04 19.02
CA LEU A 126 7.28 1.34 19.45
C LEU A 126 5.75 1.38 19.37
N LEU A 127 5.18 0.68 18.39
CA LEU A 127 3.73 0.59 18.17
C LEU A 127 3.05 -0.47 19.07
N GLY A 128 3.78 -1.08 20.02
CA GLY A 128 3.25 -2.08 20.94
C GLY A 128 3.30 -3.51 20.38
N GLY A 129 4.11 -3.77 19.36
CA GLY A 129 4.19 -5.04 18.65
C GLY A 129 4.55 -6.24 19.50
N ALA A 130 3.79 -7.29 19.31
CA ALA A 130 3.80 -8.50 20.13
C ALA A 130 4.66 -9.64 19.59
N GLY A 131 5.43 -9.43 18.50
CA GLY A 131 6.38 -10.45 18.08
C GLY A 131 5.94 -11.37 16.95
N ARG A 132 5.16 -10.87 16.01
CA ARG A 132 5.08 -11.53 14.70
C ARG A 132 6.42 -11.35 14.00
N GLU A 133 7.16 -12.44 13.88
CA GLU A 133 8.48 -12.45 13.22
C GLU A 133 8.34 -12.58 11.70
N ARG A 134 7.19 -13.09 11.24
CA ARG A 134 6.88 -13.32 9.82
C ARG A 134 5.44 -12.98 9.52
N LEU A 135 5.22 -12.42 8.33
CA LEU A 135 3.90 -12.05 7.81
C LEU A 135 3.63 -12.82 6.52
N PRO A 136 2.42 -13.36 6.34
CA PRO A 136 2.01 -13.92 5.06
C PRO A 136 1.84 -12.82 4.02
N ALA A 137 2.07 -13.16 2.75
CA ALA A 137 1.84 -12.26 1.64
C ALA A 137 0.91 -12.87 0.59
N TYR A 138 0.34 -12.02 -0.24
CA TYR A 138 -0.32 -12.43 -1.46
C TYR A 138 0.44 -11.92 -2.69
N ALA A 139 0.48 -12.76 -3.73
CA ALA A 139 1.04 -12.36 -5.01
C ALA A 139 0.03 -11.47 -5.75
N SER A 140 0.40 -10.23 -6.03
CA SER A 140 -0.40 -9.27 -6.79
C SER A 140 0.10 -9.30 -8.24
N LEU A 141 -0.60 -10.04 -9.11
CA LEU A 141 -0.28 -10.19 -10.52
C LEU A 141 -0.74 -8.96 -11.28
N LEU A 142 0.12 -8.42 -12.12
CA LEU A 142 -0.23 -7.30 -12.98
C LEU A 142 -1.22 -7.76 -14.09
N LYS A 143 -1.78 -6.79 -14.82
CA LYS A 143 -2.79 -7.07 -15.86
C LYS A 143 -2.16 -7.64 -17.13
N TYR A 144 -2.53 -8.86 -17.49
CA TYR A 144 -2.01 -9.57 -18.66
C TYR A 144 -2.96 -9.54 -19.85
N ARG A 145 -4.28 -9.51 -19.62
CA ARG A 145 -5.33 -9.61 -20.68
C ARG A 145 -5.18 -10.83 -21.58
N ASP A 146 -4.68 -11.91 -21.01
CA ASP A 146 -4.33 -13.15 -21.71
C ASP A 146 -4.47 -14.31 -20.73
N PRO A 147 -5.48 -15.18 -20.90
CA PRO A 147 -5.73 -16.29 -19.99
C PRO A 147 -4.55 -17.26 -19.84
N GLU A 148 -3.76 -17.48 -20.91
CA GLU A 148 -2.60 -18.37 -20.85
C GLU A 148 -1.47 -17.78 -20.00
N LYS A 149 -1.20 -16.47 -20.14
CA LYS A 149 -0.23 -15.76 -19.33
C LYS A 149 -0.68 -15.70 -17.85
N VAL A 150 -1.96 -15.42 -17.60
CA VAL A 150 -2.53 -15.42 -16.25
C VAL A 150 -2.37 -16.80 -15.61
N ALA A 151 -2.70 -17.88 -16.31
CA ALA A 151 -2.53 -19.25 -15.81
C ALA A 151 -1.06 -19.57 -15.48
N ALA A 152 -0.14 -19.22 -16.37
CA ALA A 152 1.29 -19.47 -16.18
C ALA A 152 1.83 -18.71 -14.95
N ARG A 153 1.49 -17.43 -14.80
CA ARG A 153 1.92 -16.60 -13.66
C ARG A 153 1.27 -17.02 -12.34
N THR A 154 0.01 -17.41 -12.39
CA THR A 154 -0.68 -17.98 -11.23
C THR A 154 0.03 -19.24 -10.75
N LYS A 155 0.36 -20.16 -11.66
CA LYS A 155 1.11 -21.38 -11.33
C LYS A 155 2.47 -21.08 -10.73
N GLN A 156 3.23 -20.15 -11.32
CA GLN A 156 4.52 -19.71 -10.80
C GLN A 156 4.38 -19.18 -9.36
N ALA A 157 3.42 -18.30 -9.08
CA ALA A 157 3.20 -17.78 -7.74
C ALA A 157 2.86 -18.89 -6.72
N VAL A 158 2.09 -19.91 -7.13
CA VAL A 158 1.81 -21.08 -6.28
C VAL A 158 3.09 -21.88 -5.98
N GLU A 159 3.94 -22.07 -6.98
CA GLU A 159 5.24 -22.76 -6.84
C GLU A 159 6.21 -21.99 -5.94
N GLU A 160 6.13 -20.64 -5.92
CA GLU A 160 6.88 -19.75 -5.02
C GLU A 160 6.32 -19.72 -3.57
N GLY A 161 5.29 -20.50 -3.29
CA GLY A 161 4.72 -20.67 -1.95
C GLY A 161 3.55 -19.77 -1.62
N TYR A 162 3.08 -18.92 -2.52
CA TYR A 162 1.88 -18.11 -2.28
C TYR A 162 0.62 -18.98 -2.21
N ARG A 163 -0.28 -18.62 -1.28
CA ARG A 163 -1.59 -19.27 -1.09
C ARG A 163 -2.74 -18.30 -1.32
N HIS A 164 -2.42 -17.04 -1.64
CA HIS A 164 -3.35 -15.98 -1.97
C HIS A 164 -2.79 -15.26 -3.20
N ILE A 165 -3.61 -15.10 -4.24
CA ILE A 165 -3.20 -14.49 -5.51
C ILE A 165 -4.24 -13.46 -5.92
N LYS A 166 -3.80 -12.21 -6.11
CA LYS A 166 -4.63 -11.11 -6.61
C LYS A 166 -4.37 -10.91 -8.10
N LEU A 167 -5.44 -10.83 -8.87
CA LEU A 167 -5.45 -10.54 -10.30
C LEU A 167 -5.86 -9.10 -10.51
N HIS A 168 -5.33 -8.44 -11.55
CA HIS A 168 -5.82 -7.16 -12.05
C HIS A 168 -6.59 -7.34 -13.37
N GLU A 169 -7.43 -8.36 -13.43
CA GLU A 169 -8.20 -8.70 -14.62
C GLU A 169 -9.68 -8.35 -14.43
N THR A 170 -10.35 -7.99 -15.51
CA THR A 170 -11.77 -7.58 -15.47
C THR A 170 -12.68 -8.53 -16.21
N GLU A 171 -12.13 -9.48 -16.98
CA GLU A 171 -12.88 -10.41 -17.79
C GLU A 171 -12.86 -11.83 -17.22
N GLU A 172 -13.91 -12.58 -17.49
CA GLU A 172 -14.09 -13.93 -16.95
C GLU A 172 -13.04 -14.96 -17.41
N PRO A 173 -12.60 -14.99 -18.69
CA PRO A 173 -11.64 -16.00 -19.15
C PRO A 173 -10.33 -16.02 -18.34
N GLU A 174 -9.81 -14.84 -17.97
CA GLU A 174 -8.60 -14.70 -17.20
C GLU A 174 -8.78 -15.17 -15.75
N VAL A 175 -9.90 -14.82 -15.11
CA VAL A 175 -10.23 -15.26 -13.74
C VAL A 175 -10.45 -16.79 -13.72
N LYS A 176 -11.12 -17.34 -14.71
CA LYS A 176 -11.27 -18.79 -14.89
C LYS A 176 -9.92 -19.50 -15.03
N ALA A 177 -9.04 -18.94 -15.87
CA ALA A 177 -7.71 -19.51 -16.10
C ALA A 177 -6.87 -19.51 -14.82
N ALA A 178 -6.91 -18.42 -14.02
CA ALA A 178 -6.26 -18.36 -12.72
C ALA A 178 -6.80 -19.42 -11.76
N ARG A 179 -8.13 -19.55 -11.63
CA ARG A 179 -8.75 -20.55 -10.73
C ARG A 179 -8.34 -21.97 -11.10
N LEU A 180 -8.35 -22.31 -12.39
CA LEU A 180 -7.94 -23.64 -12.86
C LEU A 180 -6.44 -23.90 -12.60
N ALA A 181 -5.58 -22.89 -12.77
CA ALA A 181 -4.15 -23.01 -12.53
C ALA A 181 -3.79 -23.10 -11.04
N ALA A 182 -4.51 -22.34 -10.19
CA ALA A 182 -4.28 -22.31 -8.75
C ALA A 182 -4.82 -23.54 -8.00
N GLY A 183 -5.85 -24.20 -8.53
CA GLY A 183 -6.61 -25.23 -7.80
C GLY A 183 -7.55 -24.61 -6.75
N ASN A 184 -8.20 -25.45 -5.96
CA ASN A 184 -9.22 -25.00 -4.99
C ASN A 184 -8.64 -24.53 -3.65
N ASP A 185 -7.40 -24.92 -3.32
CA ASP A 185 -6.78 -24.62 -2.02
C ASP A 185 -6.09 -23.24 -1.98
N VAL A 186 -6.06 -22.53 -3.11
CA VAL A 186 -5.46 -21.18 -3.22
C VAL A 186 -6.57 -20.15 -3.34
N ALA A 187 -6.53 -19.14 -2.50
CA ALA A 187 -7.46 -18.02 -2.53
C ALA A 187 -7.18 -17.10 -3.73
N ILE A 188 -8.19 -16.81 -4.53
CA ILE A 188 -8.12 -15.87 -5.66
C ILE A 188 -8.86 -14.59 -5.28
N MET A 189 -8.20 -13.47 -5.44
CA MET A 189 -8.75 -12.13 -5.34
C MET A 189 -8.72 -11.46 -6.71
N VAL A 190 -9.66 -10.57 -6.95
CA VAL A 190 -9.71 -9.79 -8.20
C VAL A 190 -9.83 -8.32 -7.86
N ASP A 191 -8.85 -7.55 -8.31
CA ASP A 191 -8.84 -6.09 -8.24
C ASP A 191 -9.20 -5.55 -9.63
N THR A 192 -10.29 -4.84 -9.71
CA THR A 192 -10.78 -4.34 -10.98
C THR A 192 -10.42 -2.87 -11.25
N ASN A 193 -9.90 -2.14 -10.25
CA ASN A 193 -9.52 -0.73 -10.36
C ASN A 193 -10.66 0.16 -10.90
N CYS A 194 -11.84 0.06 -10.29
CA CYS A 194 -13.01 0.92 -10.52
C CYS A 194 -13.50 1.02 -11.99
N PRO A 195 -13.66 -0.07 -12.76
CA PRO A 195 -14.00 0.05 -14.17
C PRO A 195 -15.51 0.17 -14.43
N TRP A 196 -16.37 -0.18 -13.46
CA TRP A 196 -17.77 -0.44 -13.71
C TRP A 196 -18.71 0.57 -13.03
N MET A 197 -19.80 0.89 -13.73
CA MET A 197 -20.99 1.47 -13.11
C MET A 197 -21.73 0.41 -12.28
N PRO A 198 -22.56 0.79 -11.29
CA PRO A 198 -23.13 -0.16 -10.33
C PRO A 198 -23.87 -1.36 -10.92
N GLU A 199 -24.62 -1.19 -12.01
CA GLU A 199 -25.35 -2.30 -12.65
C GLU A 199 -24.39 -3.26 -13.38
N GLN A 200 -23.38 -2.72 -14.04
CA GLN A 200 -22.33 -3.52 -14.68
C GLN A 200 -21.53 -4.28 -13.62
N ALA A 201 -21.16 -3.63 -12.51
CA ALA A 201 -20.48 -4.26 -11.38
C ALA A 201 -21.32 -5.46 -10.85
N ARG A 202 -22.63 -5.28 -10.68
CA ARG A 202 -23.54 -6.35 -10.25
C ARG A 202 -23.52 -7.53 -11.22
N HIS A 203 -23.65 -7.26 -12.51
CA HIS A 203 -23.63 -8.31 -13.54
C HIS A 203 -22.30 -9.09 -13.52
N MET A 204 -21.18 -8.38 -13.51
CA MET A 204 -19.84 -8.99 -13.52
C MET A 204 -19.54 -9.74 -12.22
N THR A 205 -19.93 -9.20 -11.08
CA THR A 205 -19.75 -9.87 -9.79
C THR A 205 -20.49 -11.21 -9.75
N LEU A 206 -21.75 -11.24 -10.20
CA LEU A 206 -22.53 -12.49 -10.28
C LEU A 206 -21.92 -13.51 -11.25
N LYS A 207 -21.33 -13.05 -12.34
CA LYS A 207 -20.63 -13.88 -13.31
C LYS A 207 -19.33 -14.47 -12.72
N LEU A 208 -18.56 -13.67 -11.96
CA LEU A 208 -17.31 -14.09 -11.35
C LEU A 208 -17.49 -14.91 -10.07
N ARG A 209 -18.65 -14.84 -9.40
CA ARG A 209 -18.93 -15.54 -8.15
C ARG A 209 -18.69 -17.05 -8.21
N GLN A 210 -18.87 -17.68 -9.36
CA GLN A 210 -18.66 -19.12 -9.54
C GLN A 210 -17.20 -19.57 -9.34
N TYR A 211 -16.25 -18.62 -9.33
CA TYR A 211 -14.82 -18.89 -9.13
C TYR A 211 -14.38 -18.75 -7.67
N ASP A 212 -15.31 -18.66 -6.73
CA ASP A 212 -15.06 -18.61 -5.28
C ASP A 212 -13.99 -17.56 -4.92
N LEU A 213 -14.30 -16.31 -5.20
CA LEU A 213 -13.38 -15.18 -4.93
C LEU A 213 -13.25 -14.94 -3.44
N HIS A 214 -12.02 -14.84 -2.95
CA HIS A 214 -11.75 -14.42 -1.59
C HIS A 214 -12.21 -12.98 -1.33
N TRP A 215 -12.00 -12.08 -2.31
CA TRP A 215 -12.67 -10.78 -2.42
C TRP A 215 -12.70 -10.28 -3.86
N LEU A 216 -13.61 -9.34 -4.11
CA LEU A 216 -13.62 -8.46 -5.26
C LEU A 216 -13.26 -7.05 -4.79
N GLU A 217 -12.21 -6.45 -5.39
CA GLU A 217 -11.62 -5.18 -5.02
C GLU A 217 -12.03 -4.09 -6.00
N GLU A 218 -12.45 -2.93 -5.45
CA GLU A 218 -12.78 -1.70 -6.16
C GLU A 218 -13.62 -1.88 -7.44
N PRO A 219 -14.80 -2.54 -7.35
CA PRO A 219 -15.57 -2.84 -8.56
C PRO A 219 -16.31 -1.65 -9.18
N ILE A 220 -16.51 -0.55 -8.43
CA ILE A 220 -17.42 0.54 -8.82
C ILE A 220 -16.68 1.87 -8.95
N PHE A 221 -17.01 2.63 -9.99
CA PHE A 221 -16.67 4.05 -10.11
C PHE A 221 -17.91 4.93 -9.79
N PRO A 222 -17.74 6.00 -9.00
CA PRO A 222 -16.51 6.38 -8.32
C PRO A 222 -16.23 5.52 -7.07
N PRO A 223 -14.93 5.36 -6.66
CA PRO A 223 -14.57 4.50 -5.54
C PRO A 223 -15.14 4.93 -4.18
N GLU A 224 -15.53 6.17 -4.03
CA GLU A 224 -16.17 6.71 -2.83
C GLU A 224 -17.70 6.50 -2.77
N ASP A 225 -18.34 5.87 -3.76
CA ASP A 225 -19.75 5.47 -3.66
C ASP A 225 -19.89 4.22 -2.78
N PHE A 226 -19.60 4.40 -1.50
CA PHE A 226 -19.67 3.33 -0.49
C PHE A 226 -21.07 2.72 -0.39
N ALA A 227 -22.12 3.51 -0.65
CA ALA A 227 -23.47 3.00 -0.64
C ALA A 227 -23.74 2.02 -1.81
N ALA A 228 -23.19 2.28 -2.99
CA ALA A 228 -23.27 1.34 -4.12
C ALA A 228 -22.48 0.07 -3.86
N ILE A 229 -21.27 0.18 -3.30
CA ILE A 229 -20.44 -0.99 -2.91
C ILE A 229 -21.17 -1.83 -1.86
N ALA A 230 -21.79 -1.22 -0.85
CA ALA A 230 -22.58 -1.92 0.17
C ALA A 230 -23.77 -2.68 -0.44
N ARG A 231 -24.51 -2.06 -1.38
CA ARG A 231 -25.61 -2.73 -2.11
C ARG A 231 -25.09 -3.91 -2.94
N LEU A 232 -23.94 -3.75 -3.60
CA LEU A 232 -23.32 -4.81 -4.38
C LEU A 232 -22.93 -6.00 -3.49
N ARG A 233 -22.25 -5.72 -2.38
CA ARG A 233 -21.86 -6.71 -1.35
C ARG A 233 -23.06 -7.50 -0.86
N ALA A 234 -24.09 -6.80 -0.38
CA ALA A 234 -25.30 -7.44 0.16
C ALA A 234 -26.07 -8.22 -0.90
N GLY A 235 -26.15 -7.71 -2.14
CA GLY A 235 -26.92 -8.32 -3.22
C GLY A 235 -26.25 -9.50 -3.90
N THR A 236 -24.91 -9.65 -3.78
CA THR A 236 -24.16 -10.73 -4.45
C THR A 236 -23.60 -11.77 -3.48
N GLY A 237 -23.37 -11.39 -2.23
CA GLY A 237 -22.72 -12.21 -1.22
C GLY A 237 -21.23 -12.48 -1.48
N VAL A 238 -20.62 -11.79 -2.45
CA VAL A 238 -19.17 -11.82 -2.68
C VAL A 238 -18.52 -10.85 -1.72
N PRO A 239 -17.44 -11.24 -0.99
CA PRO A 239 -16.73 -10.33 -0.12
C PRO A 239 -16.11 -9.17 -0.90
N MET A 240 -16.20 -7.95 -0.35
CA MET A 240 -15.70 -6.73 -0.99
C MET A 240 -14.46 -6.22 -0.28
N ALA A 241 -13.50 -5.71 -1.06
CA ALA A 241 -12.34 -5.00 -0.59
C ALA A 241 -12.27 -3.61 -1.25
N ALA A 242 -11.85 -2.61 -0.48
CA ALA A 242 -11.56 -1.27 -0.99
C ALA A 242 -10.74 -0.46 0.02
N GLY A 243 -10.20 0.67 -0.44
CA GLY A 243 -9.56 1.62 0.45
C GLY A 243 -8.22 2.15 -0.02
N GLU A 244 -7.62 1.62 -1.09
CA GLU A 244 -6.38 2.17 -1.62
C GLU A 244 -6.51 3.61 -2.10
N ASN A 245 -7.70 4.00 -2.55
CA ASN A 245 -8.03 5.36 -2.99
C ASN A 245 -8.55 6.25 -1.86
N ASN A 246 -8.74 5.72 -0.65
CA ASN A 246 -9.17 6.50 0.50
C ASN A 246 -7.97 7.19 1.18
N CYS A 247 -8.17 8.44 1.56
CA CYS A 247 -7.25 9.22 2.37
C CYS A 247 -7.86 9.51 3.73
N THR A 248 -7.02 9.48 4.78
CA THR A 248 -7.39 9.76 6.16
C THR A 248 -8.43 8.79 6.77
N SER A 249 -8.46 8.74 8.07
CA SER A 249 -9.40 7.91 8.85
C SER A 249 -10.88 8.27 8.64
N PHE A 250 -11.17 9.48 8.16
CA PHE A 250 -12.55 9.94 7.95
C PHE A 250 -13.24 9.21 6.80
N GLN A 251 -12.56 9.02 5.65
CA GLN A 251 -13.15 8.26 4.55
C GLN A 251 -13.33 6.78 4.91
N PHE A 252 -12.40 6.20 5.68
CA PHE A 252 -12.56 4.82 6.17
C PHE A 252 -13.73 4.69 7.15
N ARG A 253 -13.91 5.66 8.06
CA ARG A 253 -15.10 5.72 8.93
C ARG A 253 -16.38 5.68 8.12
N ASP A 254 -16.47 6.49 7.06
CA ASP A 254 -17.66 6.58 6.23
C ASP A 254 -17.89 5.29 5.43
N MET A 255 -16.83 4.66 4.94
CA MET A 255 -16.87 3.36 4.28
C MET A 255 -17.37 2.24 5.21
N PHE A 256 -16.89 2.23 6.47
CA PHE A 256 -17.33 1.24 7.46
C PHE A 256 -18.77 1.51 7.92
N ALA A 257 -19.16 2.76 8.13
CA ALA A 257 -20.53 3.14 8.46
C ALA A 257 -21.53 2.73 7.38
N ALA A 258 -21.12 2.76 6.11
CA ALA A 258 -21.92 2.26 4.99
C ALA A 258 -21.98 0.73 4.91
N ASN A 259 -21.19 0.00 5.71
CA ASN A 259 -21.05 -1.46 5.62
C ASN A 259 -20.61 -1.94 4.22
N ALA A 260 -19.70 -1.17 3.61
CA ALA A 260 -19.32 -1.34 2.20
C ALA A 260 -18.37 -2.53 1.98
N VAL A 261 -17.51 -2.86 2.95
CA VAL A 261 -16.41 -3.81 2.74
C VAL A 261 -16.29 -4.84 3.85
N ASP A 262 -15.69 -5.99 3.51
CA ASP A 262 -15.20 -7.02 4.43
C ASP A 262 -13.71 -6.82 4.73
N TYR A 263 -12.99 -6.26 3.76
CA TYR A 263 -11.54 -6.04 3.81
C TYR A 263 -11.23 -4.57 3.55
N ALA A 264 -10.54 -3.94 4.48
CA ALA A 264 -10.09 -2.55 4.36
C ALA A 264 -8.64 -2.50 3.90
N GLN A 265 -8.35 -1.69 2.88
CA GLN A 265 -7.05 -1.64 2.22
C GLN A 265 -6.38 -0.26 2.33
N PRO A 266 -6.07 0.24 3.54
CA PRO A 266 -5.33 1.49 3.67
C PRO A 266 -3.93 1.34 3.09
N SER A 267 -3.48 2.37 2.39
CA SER A 267 -2.14 2.48 1.84
C SER A 267 -1.33 3.47 2.66
N VAL A 268 -0.28 3.03 3.34
CA VAL A 268 0.49 3.88 4.26
C VAL A 268 1.10 5.10 3.59
N THR A 269 1.42 5.00 2.29
CA THR A 269 1.99 6.11 1.49
C THR A 269 0.92 7.07 0.95
N LYS A 270 -0.38 6.72 1.09
CA LYS A 270 -1.52 7.49 0.58
C LYS A 270 -2.45 8.01 1.68
N VAL A 271 -2.52 7.32 2.81
CA VAL A 271 -3.56 7.57 3.84
C VAL A 271 -3.23 8.69 4.82
N GLY A 272 -1.98 9.13 4.87
CA GLY A 272 -1.46 10.08 5.85
C GLY A 272 -0.38 9.47 6.76
N GLY A 273 0.32 8.44 6.26
CA GLY A 273 1.42 7.78 6.93
C GLY A 273 1.00 6.79 8.03
N VAL A 274 1.95 6.45 8.88
CA VAL A 274 1.78 5.53 10.02
C VAL A 274 0.73 6.04 11.00
N THR A 275 0.71 7.36 11.26
CA THR A 275 -0.21 8.00 12.21
C THR A 275 -1.67 7.83 11.81
N GLU A 276 -2.03 8.10 10.55
CA GLU A 276 -3.41 7.90 10.07
C GLU A 276 -3.74 6.42 9.89
N PHE A 277 -2.78 5.61 9.42
CA PHE A 277 -2.97 4.17 9.28
C PHE A 277 -3.39 3.50 10.60
N GLN A 278 -2.76 3.87 11.72
CA GLN A 278 -3.15 3.34 13.04
C GLN A 278 -4.60 3.68 13.41
N LYS A 279 -5.07 4.91 13.09
CA LYS A 279 -6.47 5.29 13.30
C LYS A 279 -7.41 4.44 12.47
N VAL A 280 -7.07 4.21 11.19
CA VAL A 280 -7.86 3.33 10.30
C VAL A 280 -7.88 1.91 10.83
N ALA A 281 -6.75 1.38 11.29
CA ALA A 281 -6.65 0.04 11.84
C ALA A 281 -7.55 -0.14 13.10
N ASN A 282 -7.56 0.85 13.99
CA ASN A 282 -8.43 0.83 15.18
C ASN A 282 -9.92 0.93 14.81
N LEU A 283 -10.25 1.73 13.81
CA LEU A 283 -11.63 1.82 13.29
C LEU A 283 -12.07 0.50 12.64
N ALA A 284 -11.19 -0.16 11.88
CA ALA A 284 -11.47 -1.45 11.27
C ALA A 284 -11.75 -2.53 12.32
N ASP A 285 -10.93 -2.59 13.38
CA ASP A 285 -11.15 -3.51 14.51
C ASP A 285 -12.51 -3.26 15.18
N ALA A 286 -12.85 -2.00 15.45
CA ALA A 286 -14.14 -1.64 16.07
C ALA A 286 -15.35 -1.93 15.17
N ALA A 287 -15.15 -1.88 13.84
CA ALA A 287 -16.19 -2.17 12.84
C ALA A 287 -16.27 -3.66 12.46
N GLY A 288 -15.37 -4.53 12.97
CA GLY A 288 -15.30 -5.94 12.58
C GLY A 288 -14.85 -6.15 11.12
N VAL A 289 -14.10 -5.19 10.55
CA VAL A 289 -13.57 -5.25 9.18
C VAL A 289 -12.13 -5.72 9.22
N SER A 290 -11.79 -6.68 8.35
CA SER A 290 -10.43 -7.21 8.25
C SER A 290 -9.49 -6.21 7.58
N LEU A 291 -8.29 -6.01 8.14
CA LEU A 291 -7.29 -5.10 7.61
C LEU A 291 -6.36 -5.85 6.64
N MET A 292 -6.37 -5.45 5.36
CA MET A 292 -5.55 -6.01 4.28
C MET A 292 -4.88 -4.88 3.51
N PRO A 293 -3.77 -4.31 4.00
CA PRO A 293 -3.18 -3.09 3.42
C PRO A 293 -2.85 -3.23 1.94
N HIS A 294 -3.19 -2.20 1.17
CA HIS A 294 -2.63 -1.99 -0.15
C HIS A 294 -1.16 -1.58 0.00
N SER A 295 -0.23 -2.43 -0.40
CA SER A 295 1.20 -2.25 -0.15
C SER A 295 2.11 -2.68 -1.31
N PRO A 296 1.78 -2.36 -2.57
CA PRO A 296 2.58 -2.78 -3.73
C PRO A 296 3.88 -1.98 -3.88
N TYR A 297 4.51 -1.64 -2.76
CA TYR A 297 5.69 -0.78 -2.68
C TYR A 297 6.96 -1.60 -2.54
N PHE A 298 8.11 -0.95 -2.81
CA PHE A 298 9.44 -1.54 -2.69
C PHE A 298 10.40 -0.63 -1.91
N GLY A 299 9.85 0.42 -1.33
CA GLY A 299 10.54 1.44 -0.56
C GLY A 299 10.17 1.43 0.92
N PRO A 300 10.39 2.56 1.63
CA PRO A 300 10.05 2.74 3.04
C PRO A 300 8.59 2.46 3.37
N GLY A 301 7.67 2.70 2.44
CA GLY A 301 6.25 2.39 2.61
C GLY A 301 5.96 0.90 2.80
N PHE A 302 6.71 0.04 2.11
CA PHE A 302 6.61 -1.40 2.29
C PHE A 302 7.10 -1.82 3.68
N LEU A 303 8.28 -1.35 4.09
CA LEU A 303 8.82 -1.64 5.43
C LEU A 303 7.89 -1.14 6.54
N ALA A 304 7.33 0.07 6.39
CA ALA A 304 6.34 0.61 7.32
C ALA A 304 5.11 -0.29 7.42
N THR A 305 4.63 -0.84 6.29
CA THR A 305 3.49 -1.78 6.27
C THR A 305 3.83 -3.07 7.01
N LEU A 306 5.03 -3.63 6.83
CA LEU A 306 5.48 -4.80 7.60
C LEU A 306 5.43 -4.53 9.11
N HIS A 307 5.96 -3.39 9.55
CA HIS A 307 5.92 -3.01 10.96
C HIS A 307 4.49 -2.78 11.49
N LEU A 308 3.65 -2.13 10.71
CA LEU A 308 2.25 -1.86 11.09
C LEU A 308 1.46 -3.16 11.27
N LEU A 309 1.61 -4.13 10.38
CA LEU A 309 0.99 -5.44 10.51
C LEU A 309 1.58 -6.26 11.67
N ALA A 310 2.90 -6.21 11.87
CA ALA A 310 3.57 -6.92 12.98
C ALA A 310 3.19 -6.35 14.35
N ALA A 311 2.86 -5.06 14.42
CA ALA A 311 2.44 -4.40 15.67
C ALA A 311 1.04 -4.84 16.13
N ARG A 312 0.23 -5.40 15.27
CA ARG A 312 -1.16 -5.76 15.60
C ARG A 312 -1.23 -7.07 16.40
N GLY A 313 -2.00 -7.05 17.49
CA GLY A 313 -2.19 -8.22 18.35
C GLY A 313 -3.22 -9.24 17.84
N GLY A 314 -4.10 -8.85 16.91
CA GLY A 314 -5.17 -9.69 16.39
C GLY A 314 -4.76 -10.59 15.23
N PRO A 315 -5.61 -11.54 14.83
CA PRO A 315 -5.42 -12.34 13.62
C PRO A 315 -5.59 -11.48 12.36
N GLY A 316 -5.05 -11.97 11.24
CA GLY A 316 -5.25 -11.36 9.93
C GLY A 316 -4.17 -10.37 9.52
N GLY A 317 -4.36 -9.80 8.36
CA GLY A 317 -3.42 -8.94 7.67
C GLY A 317 -2.39 -9.73 6.89
N MET A 318 -2.42 -9.56 5.59
CA MET A 318 -1.41 -10.04 4.65
C MET A 318 -0.73 -8.85 4.00
N VAL A 319 0.47 -9.05 3.52
CA VAL A 319 1.23 -8.05 2.79
C VAL A 319 0.97 -8.24 1.30
N GLU A 320 0.65 -7.17 0.60
CA GLU A 320 0.62 -7.18 -0.86
C GLU A 320 2.03 -7.19 -1.42
N ARG A 321 2.28 -8.03 -2.41
CA ARG A 321 3.53 -8.03 -3.14
C ARG A 321 3.25 -8.06 -4.64
N TYR A 322 3.59 -7.01 -5.37
CA TYR A 322 3.62 -7.08 -6.83
C TYR A 322 4.53 -8.21 -7.29
N HIS A 323 3.97 -9.11 -8.08
CA HIS A 323 4.67 -10.25 -8.66
C HIS A 323 5.39 -9.83 -9.94
N LEU A 324 6.54 -9.19 -9.74
CA LEU A 324 7.39 -8.64 -10.79
C LEU A 324 8.88 -8.76 -10.39
N ASP A 325 9.75 -8.70 -11.39
CA ASP A 325 11.19 -8.78 -11.27
C ASP A 325 11.79 -7.38 -11.42
N LEU A 326 12.27 -6.80 -10.30
CA LEU A 326 12.99 -5.53 -10.29
C LEU A 326 14.47 -5.75 -10.66
N GLU A 327 15.02 -4.82 -11.46
CA GLU A 327 16.45 -4.82 -11.80
C GLU A 327 17.34 -4.58 -10.58
N ALA A 328 16.86 -3.80 -9.60
CA ALA A 328 17.55 -3.51 -8.35
C ALA A 328 16.57 -3.33 -7.18
N SER A 329 17.06 -3.44 -5.94
CA SER A 329 16.25 -3.27 -4.74
C SER A 329 16.92 -2.35 -3.74
N LEU A 330 16.17 -1.36 -3.22
CA LEU A 330 16.63 -0.46 -2.15
C LEU A 330 16.91 -1.17 -0.82
N TYR A 331 16.31 -2.35 -0.60
CA TYR A 331 16.33 -3.03 0.70
C TYR A 331 16.67 -4.53 0.63
N GLY A 332 17.00 -5.04 -0.58
CA GLY A 332 17.44 -6.43 -0.78
C GLY A 332 16.47 -7.45 -0.20
N GLU A 333 16.97 -8.32 0.67
CA GLU A 333 16.20 -9.41 1.28
C GLU A 333 15.01 -8.96 2.14
N LEU A 334 15.01 -7.73 2.67
CA LEU A 334 13.88 -7.24 3.48
C LEU A 334 12.59 -7.06 2.66
N VAL A 335 12.72 -6.91 1.35
CA VAL A 335 11.59 -6.78 0.43
C VAL A 335 11.50 -7.94 -0.57
N THR A 336 12.23 -9.03 -0.30
CA THR A 336 12.20 -10.26 -1.09
C THR A 336 11.39 -11.32 -0.34
N PRO A 337 10.33 -11.86 -0.93
CA PRO A 337 9.51 -12.88 -0.28
C PRO A 337 10.25 -14.22 -0.20
N VAL A 338 9.99 -14.99 0.85
CA VAL A 338 10.41 -16.37 1.00
C VAL A 338 9.21 -17.20 1.36
N ASP A 339 8.92 -18.27 0.63
CA ASP A 339 7.75 -19.14 0.85
C ASP A 339 6.44 -18.34 1.07
N GLY A 340 6.13 -17.42 0.15
CA GLY A 340 4.91 -16.61 0.19
C GLY A 340 4.79 -15.66 1.39
N GLY A 341 5.90 -15.21 1.99
CA GLY A 341 5.84 -14.28 3.13
C GLY A 341 7.13 -13.50 3.36
N PHE A 342 7.11 -12.60 4.34
CA PHE A 342 8.22 -11.70 4.67
C PHE A 342 8.59 -11.80 6.14
N ALA A 343 9.90 -11.78 6.43
CA ALA A 343 10.37 -11.51 7.78
C ALA A 343 10.13 -10.04 8.16
N VAL A 344 9.80 -9.80 9.42
CA VAL A 344 9.63 -8.44 9.94
C VAL A 344 11.01 -7.86 10.25
N PRO A 345 11.36 -6.64 9.78
CA PRO A 345 12.65 -6.05 10.06
C PRO A 345 12.88 -5.83 11.57
N THR A 346 14.09 -6.13 12.04
CA THR A 346 14.45 -6.09 13.47
C THR A 346 15.36 -4.92 13.85
N GLY A 347 15.93 -4.19 12.88
CA GLY A 347 16.74 -3.02 13.13
C GLY A 347 15.92 -1.82 13.60
N PRO A 348 16.56 -0.78 14.19
CA PRO A 348 15.88 0.45 14.62
C PRO A 348 15.13 1.15 13.48
N GLY A 349 14.01 1.81 13.82
CA GLY A 349 13.17 2.49 12.84
C GLY A 349 12.49 1.48 11.90
N LEU A 350 12.63 1.70 10.60
CA LEU A 350 12.15 0.79 9.55
C LEU A 350 13.05 -0.42 9.32
N GLY A 351 14.18 -0.51 10.07
CA GLY A 351 15.08 -1.66 10.06
C GLY A 351 16.36 -1.48 9.26
N ARG A 352 16.36 -0.65 8.22
CA ARG A 352 17.52 -0.38 7.36
C ARG A 352 17.31 0.92 6.57
N ASP A 353 18.40 1.63 6.29
CA ASP A 353 18.41 2.74 5.34
C ASP A 353 18.44 2.21 3.89
N PRO A 354 18.00 3.01 2.90
CA PRO A 354 18.10 2.64 1.49
C PRO A 354 19.54 2.38 1.07
N ASP A 355 19.73 1.40 0.18
CA ASP A 355 21.04 1.09 -0.38
C ASP A 355 21.61 2.28 -1.16
N PRO A 356 22.81 2.81 -0.78
CA PRO A 356 23.40 3.98 -1.39
C PRO A 356 23.81 3.77 -2.85
N ASP A 357 24.17 2.58 -3.27
CA ASP A 357 24.55 2.29 -4.64
C ASP A 357 23.31 2.27 -5.56
N VAL A 358 22.20 1.76 -5.07
CA VAL A 358 20.90 1.82 -5.77
C VAL A 358 20.42 3.27 -5.86
N LEU A 359 20.54 4.05 -4.76
CA LEU A 359 20.22 5.48 -4.78
C LEU A 359 21.06 6.26 -5.80
N LYS A 360 22.32 5.93 -5.93
CA LYS A 360 23.25 6.56 -6.89
C LYS A 360 22.93 6.17 -8.33
N THR A 361 22.60 4.91 -8.57
CA THR A 361 22.43 4.36 -9.93
C THR A 361 21.06 4.73 -10.52
N TYR A 362 20.01 4.65 -9.71
CA TYR A 362 18.61 4.80 -10.16
C TYR A 362 17.95 6.10 -9.63
N GLY A 363 18.69 6.90 -8.89
CA GLY A 363 18.23 8.20 -8.39
C GLY A 363 18.10 9.25 -9.50
N ALA A 364 17.02 10.08 -9.46
CA ALA A 364 16.74 11.15 -10.40
C ALA A 364 16.23 12.42 -9.70
#